data_e19b6d6e57627c3f25cb8a2388257acd
#
_entry.id   e19b6d6e57627c3f25cb8a2388257acd
#
_cell.length_a   1.000
_cell.length_b   1.000
_cell.length_c   1.000
_cell.angle_alpha   90.00
_cell.angle_beta   90.00
_cell.angle_gamma   90.00
#
_symmetry.space_group_name_H-M   'P 1'
#
loop_
_entity.id
_entity.type
_entity.pdbx_description
1 polymer ?
#
loop_
_entity_poly.entity_id
_entity_poly.type
_entity_poly.pdbx_seq_one_letter_code
_entity_poly.pdbx_strand_id
1 'polypeptide(L)'
;MVTIRLSRGGAKGRPFYHLVVCDSRRARDGRYIERLGFFSPIATESEERLRVDVGRYEYWQGVGAQPSERVAALVKEFRQQALAKAA
;
A
#
# COMPACT_ATOMS: atom_id res chain seq x y z
N MET A 1 -15.98 5.09 -7.75
CA MET A 1 -15.38 3.79 -7.33
C MET A 1 -14.17 4.05 -6.46
N VAL A 2 -14.07 3.37 -5.34
CA VAL A 2 -12.93 3.49 -4.45
C VAL A 2 -11.91 2.41 -4.78
N THR A 3 -10.65 2.81 -4.90
CA THR A 3 -9.55 1.89 -5.22
C THR A 3 -8.44 2.01 -4.18
N ILE A 4 -7.68 0.95 -4.03
CA ILE A 4 -6.46 0.96 -3.21
C ILE A 4 -5.29 0.78 -4.16
N ARG A 5 -4.38 1.75 -4.19
CA ARG A 5 -3.30 1.73 -5.17
C ARG A 5 -2.02 2.32 -4.59
N LEU A 6 -0.93 2.18 -5.36
CA LEU A 6 0.34 2.78 -5.01
C LEU A 6 0.41 4.20 -5.60
N SER A 7 0.85 5.13 -4.77
CA SER A 7 1.14 6.50 -5.19
C SER A 7 2.64 6.74 -5.01
N ARG A 8 3.30 7.16 -6.07
CA ARG A 8 4.75 7.39 -6.02
C ARG A 8 5.05 8.66 -5.23
N GLY A 9 5.99 8.52 -4.29
CA GLY A 9 6.58 9.63 -3.57
C GLY A 9 8.10 9.51 -3.64
N GLY A 10 8.77 10.30 -2.81
CA GLY A 10 10.23 10.24 -2.70
C GLY A 10 10.97 11.06 -3.75
N ALA A 11 12.28 11.08 -3.64
CA ALA A 11 13.16 11.85 -4.51
C ALA A 11 13.39 11.14 -5.84
N LYS A 12 13.86 11.91 -6.83
CA LYS A 12 14.27 11.36 -8.12
C LYS A 12 15.39 10.33 -7.89
N GLY A 13 15.23 9.15 -8.49
CA GLY A 13 16.20 8.07 -8.34
C GLY A 13 16.03 7.22 -7.10
N ARG A 14 15.13 7.61 -6.17
CA ARG A 14 14.83 6.83 -4.99
C ARG A 14 13.31 6.61 -4.89
N PRO A 15 12.79 5.64 -5.63
CA PRO A 15 11.35 5.39 -5.63
C PRO A 15 10.85 4.96 -4.25
N PHE A 16 9.74 5.55 -3.86
CA PHE A 16 9.06 5.25 -2.62
C PHE A 16 7.57 5.34 -2.91
N TYR A 17 6.81 4.36 -2.46
CA TYR A 17 5.39 4.30 -2.76
C TYR A 17 4.56 4.28 -1.48
N HIS A 18 3.45 5.01 -1.51
CA HIS A 18 2.45 4.95 -0.46
C HIS A 18 1.30 4.06 -0.91
N LEU A 19 0.80 3.20 -0.03
CA LEU A 19 -0.44 2.48 -0.27
C LEU A 19 -1.58 3.39 0.15
N VAL A 20 -2.40 3.80 -0.81
CA VAL A 20 -3.43 4.81 -0.56
C VAL A 20 -4.78 4.35 -1.05
N VAL A 21 -5.82 4.82 -0.35
CA VAL A 21 -7.21 4.63 -0.75
C VAL A 21 -7.64 5.89 -1.48
N CYS A 22 -8.10 5.73 -2.72
CA CYS A 22 -8.48 6.85 -3.58
C CYS A 22 -9.87 6.66 -4.14
N ASP A 23 -10.58 7.77 -4.34
CA ASP A 23 -11.77 7.77 -5.20
C ASP A 23 -11.27 7.97 -6.64
N SER A 24 -11.65 7.07 -7.54
CA SER A 24 -11.20 7.11 -8.94
C SER A 24 -11.55 8.42 -9.63
N ARG A 25 -12.59 9.12 -9.16
CA ARG A 25 -12.99 10.41 -9.71
C ARG A 25 -12.08 11.56 -9.31
N ARG A 26 -11.22 11.36 -8.31
CA ARG A 26 -10.30 12.39 -7.79
C ARG A 26 -8.83 11.98 -7.88
N ALA A 27 -8.55 10.90 -8.58
CA ALA A 27 -7.20 10.34 -8.66
C ALA A 27 -6.19 11.30 -9.29
N ARG A 28 -6.63 12.18 -10.17
CA ARG A 28 -5.78 13.09 -10.94
C ARG A 28 -5.02 14.09 -10.07
N ASP A 29 -5.60 14.52 -8.98
CA ASP A 29 -5.01 15.57 -8.12
C ASP A 29 -4.06 14.99 -7.06
N GLY A 30 -3.80 13.70 -7.10
CA GLY A 30 -2.97 13.05 -6.10
C GLY A 30 -3.60 12.98 -4.72
N ARG A 31 -4.85 13.36 -4.60
CA ARG A 31 -5.56 13.32 -3.34
C ARG A 31 -6.01 11.91 -3.03
N TYR A 32 -5.87 11.51 -1.80
CA TYR A 32 -6.32 10.21 -1.35
C TYR A 32 -7.16 10.35 -0.06
N ILE A 33 -7.98 9.33 0.18
CA ILE A 33 -8.86 9.30 1.34
C ILE A 33 -8.07 8.94 2.59
N GLU A 34 -7.22 7.93 2.49
CA GLU A 34 -6.46 7.41 3.60
C GLU A 34 -5.19 6.73 3.11
N ARG A 35 -4.12 6.81 3.89
CA ARG A 35 -2.89 6.09 3.63
C ARG A 35 -2.85 4.84 4.51
N LEU A 36 -2.63 3.68 3.87
CA LEU A 36 -2.62 2.39 4.56
C LEU A 36 -1.21 1.88 4.88
N GLY A 37 -0.19 2.46 4.26
CA GLY A 37 1.17 2.01 4.47
C GLY A 37 2.09 2.50 3.39
N PHE A 38 3.25 1.82 3.27
CA PHE A 38 4.25 2.21 2.28
C PHE A 38 5.01 1.00 1.76
N PHE A 39 5.67 1.21 0.62
CA PHE A 39 6.55 0.22 0.01
C PHE A 39 7.79 0.92 -0.51
N SER A 40 8.98 0.47 -0.06
CA SER A 40 10.26 0.99 -0.49
C SER A 40 11.04 -0.13 -1.19
N PRO A 41 11.02 -0.19 -2.54
CA PRO A 41 11.67 -1.29 -3.26
C PRO A 41 13.19 -1.30 -3.15
N ILE A 42 13.79 -0.16 -2.76
CA ILE A 42 15.24 -0.04 -2.62
C ILE A 42 15.70 0.01 -1.17
N ALA A 43 14.84 -0.34 -0.23
CA ALA A 43 15.21 -0.35 1.18
C ALA A 43 16.32 -1.38 1.44
N THR A 44 17.29 -0.99 2.28
CA THR A 44 18.34 -1.89 2.72
C THR A 44 17.80 -2.84 3.80
N GLU A 45 18.60 -3.85 4.17
CA GLU A 45 18.18 -4.81 5.19
C GLU A 45 17.84 -4.18 6.54
N SER A 46 18.48 -3.05 6.85
CA SER A 46 18.23 -2.33 8.09
C SER A 46 17.01 -1.42 8.03
N GLU A 47 16.41 -1.24 6.84
CA GLU A 47 15.27 -0.37 6.64
C GLU A 47 14.00 -1.20 6.44
N GLU A 48 12.86 -0.66 6.87
CA GLU A 48 11.59 -1.31 6.65
C GLU A 48 11.18 -1.13 5.18
N ARG A 49 11.04 -2.27 4.48
CA ARG A 49 10.72 -2.27 3.05
C ARG A 49 9.23 -2.12 2.77
N LEU A 50 8.41 -2.70 3.62
CA LEU A 50 6.97 -2.77 3.39
C LEU A 50 6.22 -2.73 4.72
N ARG A 51 5.24 -1.85 4.79
CA ARG A 51 4.34 -1.79 5.94
C ARG A 51 2.91 -1.62 5.43
N VAL A 52 2.00 -2.39 6.01
CA VAL A 52 0.58 -2.31 5.66
C VAL A 52 -0.26 -2.34 6.94
N ASP A 53 -1.20 -1.40 7.03
CA ASP A 53 -2.23 -1.47 8.07
C ASP A 53 -3.31 -2.45 7.58
N VAL A 54 -3.13 -3.71 7.92
CA VAL A 54 -3.98 -4.80 7.45
C VAL A 54 -5.44 -4.62 7.89
N GLY A 55 -5.66 -4.13 9.11
CA GLY A 55 -7.02 -3.89 9.60
C GLY A 55 -7.77 -2.86 8.77
N ARG A 56 -7.10 -1.76 8.41
CA ARG A 56 -7.72 -0.76 7.55
C ARG A 56 -7.87 -1.26 6.12
N TYR A 57 -6.90 -2.01 5.62
CA TYR A 57 -7.01 -2.63 4.30
C TYR A 57 -8.26 -3.52 4.20
N GLU A 58 -8.45 -4.38 5.20
CA GLU A 58 -9.64 -5.24 5.24
C GLU A 58 -10.93 -4.44 5.36
N TYR A 59 -10.93 -3.38 6.15
CA TYR A 59 -12.09 -2.50 6.26
C TYR A 59 -12.49 -1.95 4.89
N TRP A 60 -11.51 -1.41 4.15
CA TRP A 60 -11.80 -0.82 2.84
C TRP A 60 -12.24 -1.86 1.83
N GLN A 61 -11.64 -3.05 1.84
CA GLN A 61 -12.13 -4.15 1.00
C GLN A 61 -13.57 -4.52 1.35
N GLY A 62 -13.91 -4.54 2.62
CA GLY A 62 -15.24 -4.88 3.11
C GLY A 62 -16.32 -3.91 2.65
N VAL A 63 -15.95 -2.64 2.42
CA VAL A 63 -16.88 -1.63 1.89
C VAL A 63 -16.79 -1.46 0.38
N GLY A 64 -16.12 -2.36 -0.31
CA GLY A 64 -16.11 -2.41 -1.76
C GLY A 64 -14.91 -1.78 -2.46
N ALA A 65 -13.90 -1.34 -1.73
CA ALA A 65 -12.70 -0.81 -2.35
C ALA A 65 -11.95 -1.92 -3.08
N GLN A 66 -11.45 -1.61 -4.27
CA GLN A 66 -10.76 -2.60 -5.09
C GLN A 66 -9.27 -2.32 -5.13
N PRO A 67 -8.43 -3.25 -4.64
CA PRO A 67 -6.99 -3.07 -4.70
C PRO A 67 -6.48 -3.34 -6.12
N SER A 68 -5.43 -2.60 -6.52
CA SER A 68 -4.71 -2.92 -7.74
C SER A 68 -4.00 -4.26 -7.57
N GLU A 69 -3.62 -4.89 -8.68
CA GLU A 69 -2.89 -6.17 -8.64
C GLU A 69 -1.60 -6.03 -7.83
N ARG A 70 -0.89 -4.93 -8.00
CA ARG A 70 0.36 -4.68 -7.29
C ARG A 70 0.13 -4.57 -5.78
N VAL A 71 -0.90 -3.83 -5.37
CA VAL A 71 -1.23 -3.70 -3.94
C VAL A 71 -1.63 -5.04 -3.36
N ALA A 72 -2.46 -5.80 -4.06
CA ALA A 72 -2.89 -7.12 -3.59
C ALA A 72 -1.70 -8.05 -3.37
N ALA A 73 -0.73 -8.03 -4.30
CA ALA A 73 0.49 -8.84 -4.18
C ALA A 73 1.33 -8.41 -2.99
N LEU A 74 1.49 -7.10 -2.78
CA LEU A 74 2.27 -6.57 -1.66
C LEU A 74 1.63 -6.89 -0.30
N VAL A 75 0.31 -6.80 -0.21
CA VAL A 75 -0.40 -7.13 1.02
C VAL A 75 -0.26 -8.62 1.34
N LYS A 76 -0.34 -9.47 0.33
CA LYS A 76 -0.13 -10.90 0.49
C LYS A 76 1.28 -11.19 1.01
N GLU A 77 2.29 -10.57 0.42
CA GLU A 77 3.68 -10.70 0.85
C GLU A 77 3.84 -10.27 2.31
N PHE A 78 3.27 -9.13 2.67
CA PHE A 78 3.34 -8.61 4.04
C PHE A 78 2.72 -9.58 5.05
N ARG A 79 1.56 -10.15 4.73
CA ARG A 79 0.89 -11.13 5.59
C ARG A 79 1.73 -12.39 5.76
N GLN A 80 2.36 -12.86 4.70
CA GLN A 80 3.22 -14.05 4.75
C GLN A 80 4.44 -13.81 5.64
N GLN A 81 5.05 -12.62 5.54
CA GLN A 81 6.17 -12.24 6.38
C GLN A 81 5.78 -12.16 7.85
N ALA A 82 4.61 -11.61 8.14
CA ALA A 82 4.11 -11.52 9.50
C ALA A 82 3.87 -12.90 10.12
N LEU A 83 3.31 -13.83 9.34
CA LEU A 83 3.11 -15.21 9.78
C LEU A 83 4.44 -15.91 10.03
N ALA A 84 5.41 -15.71 9.15
CA ALA A 84 6.73 -16.31 9.32
C ALA A 84 7.42 -15.81 10.59
N LYS A 85 7.27 -14.53 10.92
CA LYS A 85 7.84 -13.97 12.15
C LYS A 85 7.11 -14.45 13.40
N ALA A 86 5.83 -14.76 13.30
CA ALA A 86 5.03 -15.25 14.40
C ALA A 86 5.27 -16.73 14.70
N ALA A 87 5.81 -17.47 13.75
CA ALA A 87 6.13 -18.88 13.90
C ALA A 87 7.49 -19.12 14.65
#